data_2155b9495e130b3ef11bbc72878662ff
#
_entry.id   2155b9495e130b3ef11bbc72878662ff
#
_cell.length_a   1.000
_cell.length_b   1.000
_cell.length_c   1.000
_cell.angle_alpha   90.00
_cell.angle_beta   90.00
_cell.angle_gamma   90.00
#
_symmetry.space_group_name_H-M   'P 1'
#
loop_
_entity.id
_entity.type
_entity.pdbx_description
1 polymer ?
#
loop_
_entity_poly.entity_id
_entity_poly.type
_entity_poly.pdbx_seq_one_letter_code
_entity_poly.pdbx_strand_id
1 'polypeptide(L)'
;MRFGESDELDAIAALQTDGFYEPVMGTRGGLTAVDGPLRAYFESDVASTLKKKYAYAKLGRFAPLVMEDENGALIGVIEVSVQRDSEVMRAMRTIEGLTVTDEYAYLSCMCVESTRRRSGIATTLIRAGESIAKEWGFNLTMLHVYENNRGAMEAYERNGFATLDRPWRTPMDVVKNQQKILMAKRI
;
A
#
# COMPACT_ATOMS: atom_id res chain seq x y z
N MET A 1 14.85 -1.83 9.56
CA MET A 1 13.85 -2.28 8.59
C MET A 1 14.22 -3.68 8.13
N ARG A 2 13.26 -4.57 7.99
CA ARG A 2 13.44 -5.97 7.63
C ARG A 2 12.19 -6.53 6.93
N PHE A 3 12.27 -7.75 6.46
CA PHE A 3 11.06 -8.47 6.04
C PHE A 3 10.17 -8.75 7.26
N GLY A 4 8.86 -8.57 7.09
CA GLY A 4 7.88 -9.00 8.09
C GLY A 4 7.81 -10.54 8.13
N GLU A 5 7.70 -11.10 9.30
CA GLU A 5 7.65 -12.54 9.50
C GLU A 5 6.19 -13.05 9.56
N SER A 6 6.01 -14.37 9.37
CA SER A 6 4.67 -14.95 9.31
C SER A 6 3.95 -14.99 10.67
N ASP A 7 4.65 -14.86 11.76
CA ASP A 7 4.11 -14.77 13.12
C ASP A 7 3.75 -13.33 13.53
N GLU A 8 4.10 -12.34 12.69
CA GLU A 8 3.78 -10.92 12.89
C GLU A 8 2.53 -10.47 12.12
N LEU A 9 1.83 -11.38 11.44
CA LEU A 9 0.68 -11.04 10.60
C LEU A 9 -0.38 -10.23 11.32
N ASP A 10 -0.66 -10.56 12.56
CA ASP A 10 -1.66 -9.85 13.37
C ASP A 10 -1.19 -8.43 13.71
N ALA A 11 0.08 -8.23 14.04
CA ALA A 11 0.65 -6.91 14.31
C ALA A 11 0.69 -6.04 13.03
N ILE A 12 1.03 -6.63 11.89
CA ILE A 12 0.99 -5.94 10.59
C ILE A 12 -0.46 -5.56 10.23
N ALA A 13 -1.41 -6.49 10.44
CA ALA A 13 -2.82 -6.24 10.17
C ALA A 13 -3.39 -5.13 11.07
N ALA A 14 -3.03 -5.12 12.35
CA ALA A 14 -3.42 -4.06 13.29
C ALA A 14 -2.90 -2.69 12.81
N LEU A 15 -1.61 -2.59 12.42
CA LEU A 15 -1.03 -1.35 11.92
C LEU A 15 -1.69 -0.88 10.60
N GLN A 16 -1.99 -1.80 9.69
CA GLN A 16 -2.71 -1.49 8.46
C GLN A 16 -4.15 -1.07 8.74
N THR A 17 -4.81 -1.72 9.71
CA THR A 17 -6.17 -1.34 10.13
C THR A 17 -6.19 0.08 10.69
N ASP A 18 -5.25 0.46 11.53
CA ASP A 18 -5.12 1.84 12.04
C ASP A 18 -4.92 2.87 10.92
N GLY A 19 -4.28 2.46 9.83
CA GLY A 19 -4.01 3.33 8.70
C GLY A 19 -5.14 3.46 7.67
N PHE A 20 -5.97 2.41 7.52
CA PHE A 20 -6.93 2.30 6.41
C PHE A 20 -8.38 2.16 6.83
N TYR A 21 -8.64 1.77 8.09
CA TYR A 21 -10.01 1.66 8.56
C TYR A 21 -10.64 3.04 8.72
N GLU A 22 -11.75 3.25 8.03
CA GLU A 22 -12.57 4.46 8.18
C GLU A 22 -13.87 4.09 8.90
N PRO A 23 -14.18 4.69 10.05
CA PRO A 23 -15.46 4.48 10.77
C PRO A 23 -16.65 4.73 9.85
N VAL A 24 -17.69 3.89 9.97
CA VAL A 24 -18.85 3.88 9.05
C VAL A 24 -19.70 5.15 9.13
N MET A 25 -19.61 5.89 10.22
CA MET A 25 -20.29 7.17 10.39
C MET A 25 -19.31 8.22 10.91
N GLY A 26 -19.10 9.26 10.12
CA GLY A 26 -18.30 10.43 10.49
C GLY A 26 -18.74 10.94 11.86
N THR A 27 -17.86 10.81 12.78
CA THR A 27 -18.02 11.02 14.21
C THR A 27 -18.41 12.43 14.57
N ARG A 28 -19.56 12.57 15.13
CA ARG A 28 -19.82 13.30 16.37
C ARG A 28 -21.06 12.67 17.02
N GLY A 29 -20.86 11.56 17.74
CA GLY A 29 -21.86 11.01 18.66
C GLY A 29 -22.76 9.87 18.16
N GLY A 30 -22.43 9.16 17.07
CA GLY A 30 -23.25 8.06 16.56
C GLY A 30 -22.53 6.72 16.46
N LEU A 31 -23.13 5.69 17.08
CA LEU A 31 -22.90 4.25 16.88
C LEU A 31 -21.50 3.68 17.15
N THR A 32 -20.83 4.12 18.20
CA THR A 32 -19.60 3.49 18.73
C THR A 32 -19.76 1.99 19.02
N ALA A 33 -20.99 1.52 19.26
CA ALA A 33 -21.27 0.12 19.56
C ALA A 33 -21.07 -0.84 18.38
N VAL A 34 -21.21 -0.38 17.13
CA VAL A 34 -21.00 -1.21 15.93
C VAL A 34 -19.62 -1.01 15.31
N ASP A 35 -18.96 0.09 15.59
CA ASP A 35 -17.66 0.43 14.99
C ASP A 35 -16.56 -0.54 15.47
N GLY A 36 -16.54 -0.91 16.73
CA GLY A 36 -15.59 -1.89 17.27
C GLY A 36 -15.66 -3.26 16.59
N PRO A 37 -16.84 -3.90 16.50
CA PRO A 37 -16.99 -5.14 15.75
C PRO A 37 -16.62 -5.04 14.27
N LEU A 38 -16.96 -3.93 13.59
CA LEU A 38 -16.61 -3.72 12.18
C LEU A 38 -15.10 -3.55 11.99
N ARG A 39 -14.45 -2.82 12.88
CA ARG A 39 -12.98 -2.67 12.88
C ARG A 39 -12.30 -4.03 13.11
N ALA A 40 -12.77 -4.82 14.06
CA ALA A 40 -12.23 -6.16 14.33
C ALA A 40 -12.44 -7.10 13.12
N TYR A 41 -13.60 -7.03 12.46
CA TYR A 41 -13.84 -7.76 11.22
C TYR A 41 -12.87 -7.33 10.11
N PHE A 42 -12.69 -6.04 9.91
CA PHE A 42 -11.73 -5.50 8.92
C PHE A 42 -10.31 -5.97 9.19
N GLU A 43 -9.86 -5.92 10.46
CA GLU A 43 -8.54 -6.40 10.87
C GLU A 43 -8.35 -7.89 10.60
N SER A 44 -9.37 -8.71 10.91
CA SER A 44 -9.36 -10.14 10.61
C SER A 44 -9.29 -10.43 9.09
N ASP A 45 -9.99 -9.65 8.27
CA ASP A 45 -9.94 -9.77 6.81
C ASP A 45 -8.55 -9.39 6.26
N VAL A 46 -7.95 -8.32 6.78
CA VAL A 46 -6.58 -7.92 6.45
C VAL A 46 -5.59 -9.03 6.81
N ALA A 47 -5.66 -9.58 8.02
CA ALA A 47 -4.79 -10.68 8.46
C ALA A 47 -4.95 -11.94 7.58
N SER A 48 -6.19 -12.30 7.25
CA SER A 48 -6.49 -13.41 6.34
C SER A 48 -5.91 -13.19 4.94
N THR A 49 -6.02 -11.98 4.43
CA THR A 49 -5.46 -11.60 3.13
C THR A 49 -3.93 -11.64 3.12
N LEU A 50 -3.30 -11.11 4.16
CA LEU A 50 -1.85 -11.20 4.36
C LEU A 50 -1.38 -12.65 4.38
N LYS A 51 -2.05 -13.52 5.15
CA LYS A 51 -1.71 -14.95 5.23
C LYS A 51 -1.73 -15.62 3.85
N LYS A 52 -2.71 -15.29 3.00
CA LYS A 52 -2.74 -15.80 1.61
C LYS A 52 -1.57 -15.27 0.78
N LYS A 53 -1.24 -13.98 0.91
CA LYS A 53 -0.11 -13.36 0.18
C LYS A 53 1.24 -13.95 0.59
N TYR A 54 1.43 -14.36 1.84
CA TYR A 54 2.67 -14.99 2.30
C TYR A 54 3.02 -16.29 1.57
N ALA A 55 2.03 -16.99 1.01
CA ALA A 55 2.31 -18.13 0.14
C ALA A 55 3.15 -17.75 -1.09
N TYR A 56 3.01 -16.52 -1.57
CA TYR A 56 3.76 -15.99 -2.71
C TYR A 56 5.14 -15.42 -2.32
N ALA A 57 5.38 -15.14 -1.03
CA ALA A 57 6.69 -14.67 -0.55
C ALA A 57 7.80 -15.70 -0.84
N LYS A 58 7.50 -16.99 -0.66
CA LYS A 58 8.44 -18.09 -0.97
C LYS A 58 8.83 -18.17 -2.45
N LEU A 59 8.03 -17.57 -3.33
CA LEU A 59 8.28 -17.51 -4.78
C LEU A 59 9.00 -16.23 -5.21
N GLY A 60 9.40 -15.36 -4.25
CA GLY A 60 9.97 -14.04 -4.56
C GLY A 60 8.99 -13.10 -5.26
N ARG A 61 7.69 -13.21 -4.97
CA ARG A 61 6.63 -12.42 -5.63
C ARG A 61 5.81 -11.57 -4.65
N PHE A 62 6.10 -11.65 -3.39
CA PHE A 62 5.52 -10.86 -2.32
C PHE A 62 6.55 -10.62 -1.22
N ALA A 63 6.67 -9.38 -0.77
CA ALA A 63 7.56 -8.97 0.29
C ALA A 63 6.87 -7.92 1.17
N PRO A 64 6.41 -8.27 2.36
CA PRO A 64 6.05 -7.29 3.36
C PRO A 64 7.31 -6.78 4.02
N LEU A 65 7.52 -5.48 4.01
CA LEU A 65 8.63 -4.81 4.66
C LEU A 65 8.12 -4.05 5.86
N VAL A 66 8.72 -4.27 7.00
CA VAL A 66 8.35 -3.63 8.27
C VAL A 66 9.48 -2.77 8.81
N MET A 67 9.12 -1.71 9.50
CA MET A 67 10.03 -0.87 10.27
C MET A 67 9.61 -0.90 11.72
N GLU A 68 10.59 -1.10 12.61
CA GLU A 68 10.44 -1.10 14.05
C GLU A 68 11.12 0.12 14.67
N ASP A 69 10.67 0.50 15.81
CA ASP A 69 11.40 1.41 16.69
C ASP A 69 12.44 0.64 17.53
N GLU A 70 13.15 1.38 18.37
CA GLU A 70 14.19 0.84 19.27
C GLU A 70 13.68 -0.16 20.33
N ASN A 71 12.36 -0.21 20.54
CA ASN A 71 11.70 -1.15 21.46
C ASN A 71 11.11 -2.37 20.74
N GLY A 72 11.28 -2.48 19.42
CA GLY A 72 10.72 -3.55 18.60
C GLY A 72 9.25 -3.36 18.23
N ALA A 73 8.65 -2.21 18.49
CA ALA A 73 7.28 -1.94 18.06
C ALA A 73 7.23 -1.60 16.58
N LEU A 74 6.27 -2.18 15.84
CA LEU A 74 6.07 -1.88 14.42
C LEU A 74 5.55 -0.46 14.23
N ILE A 75 6.32 0.37 13.53
CA ILE A 75 6.01 1.78 13.26
C ILE A 75 5.74 2.07 11.79
N GLY A 76 5.95 1.11 10.92
CA GLY A 76 5.68 1.26 9.50
C GLY A 76 5.70 -0.06 8.74
N VAL A 77 4.91 -0.12 7.67
CA VAL A 77 4.82 -1.27 6.77
C VAL A 77 4.62 -0.81 5.34
N ILE A 78 5.14 -1.56 4.39
CA ILE A 78 4.83 -1.50 2.96
C ILE A 78 4.86 -2.91 2.39
N GLU A 79 3.97 -3.21 1.45
CA GLU A 79 3.97 -4.46 0.72
C GLU A 79 4.49 -4.24 -0.69
N VAL A 80 5.37 -5.13 -1.13
CA VAL A 80 5.82 -5.22 -2.53
C VAL A 80 5.28 -6.52 -3.11
N SER A 81 4.66 -6.45 -4.27
CA SER A 81 4.12 -7.63 -4.95
C SER A 81 4.34 -7.57 -6.45
N VAL A 82 4.42 -8.74 -7.09
CA VAL A 82 4.40 -8.84 -8.54
C VAL A 82 2.95 -9.03 -8.98
N GLN A 83 2.47 -8.19 -9.87
CA GLN A 83 1.08 -8.18 -10.31
C GLN A 83 0.95 -8.23 -11.83
N ARG A 84 -0.27 -8.59 -12.30
CA ARG A 84 -0.68 -8.70 -13.70
C ARG A 84 -2.09 -8.12 -13.86
N ASP A 85 -2.23 -6.82 -13.75
CA ASP A 85 -3.52 -6.18 -14.00
C ASP A 85 -3.56 -5.59 -15.40
N SER A 86 -4.59 -5.89 -16.17
CA SER A 86 -4.69 -5.50 -17.58
C SER A 86 -4.85 -3.99 -17.79
N GLU A 87 -5.48 -3.29 -16.85
CA GLU A 87 -5.67 -1.84 -16.94
C GLU A 87 -4.36 -1.12 -16.62
N VAL A 88 -3.65 -1.55 -15.57
CA VAL A 88 -2.32 -1.05 -15.23
C VAL A 88 -1.35 -1.31 -16.37
N MET A 89 -1.35 -2.52 -16.95
CA MET A 89 -0.49 -2.86 -18.07
C MET A 89 -0.79 -2.03 -19.32
N ARG A 90 -2.07 -1.68 -19.55
CA ARG A 90 -2.44 -0.77 -20.63
C ARG A 90 -1.88 0.63 -20.40
N ALA A 91 -1.98 1.14 -19.17
CA ALA A 91 -1.41 2.42 -18.79
C ALA A 91 0.12 2.42 -18.90
N MET A 92 0.81 1.33 -18.56
CA MET A 92 2.26 1.20 -18.72
C MET A 92 2.72 1.37 -20.18
N ARG A 93 1.91 0.96 -21.16
CA ARG A 93 2.24 1.12 -22.59
C ARG A 93 2.31 2.59 -23.03
N THR A 94 1.78 3.52 -22.27
CA THR A 94 1.89 4.95 -22.55
C THR A 94 3.22 5.55 -22.09
N ILE A 95 4.03 4.80 -21.33
CA ILE A 95 5.34 5.27 -20.85
C ILE A 95 6.37 5.12 -21.96
N GLU A 96 6.83 6.23 -22.49
CA GLU A 96 7.81 6.26 -23.57
C GLU A 96 9.10 5.52 -23.20
N GLY A 97 9.59 4.68 -24.10
CA GLY A 97 10.85 3.93 -23.91
C GLY A 97 10.78 2.84 -22.82
N LEU A 98 9.59 2.45 -22.37
CA LEU A 98 9.42 1.31 -21.47
C LEU A 98 9.24 0.03 -22.29
N THR A 99 10.06 -0.98 -22.03
CA THR A 99 9.78 -2.34 -22.50
C THR A 99 8.72 -2.92 -21.57
N VAL A 100 7.49 -3.06 -22.09
CA VAL A 100 6.37 -3.58 -21.31
C VAL A 100 6.52 -5.09 -21.16
N THR A 101 6.54 -5.54 -19.91
CA THR A 101 6.51 -6.96 -19.51
C THR A 101 5.08 -7.36 -19.16
N ASP A 102 4.81 -8.66 -19.05
CA ASP A 102 3.49 -9.16 -18.64
C ASP A 102 3.24 -9.02 -17.13
N GLU A 103 4.18 -8.45 -16.41
CA GLU A 103 4.15 -8.29 -14.96
C GLU A 103 4.81 -6.97 -14.56
N TYR A 104 4.46 -6.47 -13.38
CA TYR A 104 5.07 -5.26 -12.83
C TYR A 104 5.20 -5.35 -11.31
N ALA A 105 6.15 -4.61 -10.75
CA ALA A 105 6.28 -4.45 -9.31
C ALA A 105 5.27 -3.43 -8.80
N TYR A 106 4.53 -3.81 -7.77
CA TYR A 106 3.46 -3.00 -7.20
C TYR A 106 3.68 -2.77 -5.71
N LEU A 107 3.66 -1.50 -5.31
CA LEU A 107 3.74 -1.07 -3.92
C LEU A 107 2.32 -0.86 -3.38
N SER A 108 2.02 -1.49 -2.26
CA SER A 108 0.68 -1.42 -1.64
C SER A 108 0.75 -1.37 -0.12
N CYS A 109 -0.40 -1.11 0.48
CA CYS A 109 -0.61 -1.18 1.93
C CYS A 109 0.44 -0.43 2.75
N MET A 110 0.99 0.68 2.22
CA MET A 110 1.94 1.50 2.96
C MET A 110 1.24 2.23 4.11
N CYS A 111 1.69 1.95 5.31
CA CYS A 111 1.19 2.56 6.52
C CYS A 111 2.34 2.99 7.44
N VAL A 112 2.17 4.13 8.10
CA VAL A 112 3.08 4.63 9.15
C VAL A 112 2.22 4.95 10.36
N GLU A 113 2.64 4.45 11.52
CA GLU A 113 2.02 4.75 12.80
C GLU A 113 1.78 6.25 12.96
N SER A 114 0.57 6.63 13.42
CA SER A 114 0.09 8.01 13.37
C SER A 114 1.02 9.00 14.09
N THR A 115 1.58 8.60 15.22
CA THR A 115 2.47 9.42 16.05
C THR A 115 3.88 9.57 15.45
N ARG A 116 4.25 8.68 14.52
CA ARG A 116 5.55 8.65 13.84
C ARG A 116 5.52 9.22 12.42
N ARG A 117 4.37 9.76 11.97
CA ARG A 117 4.28 10.39 10.64
C ARG A 117 5.16 11.63 10.55
N ARG A 118 5.53 12.02 9.32
CA ARG A 118 6.38 13.19 9.01
C ARG A 118 7.83 13.05 9.48
N SER A 119 8.29 11.86 9.86
CA SER A 119 9.66 11.55 10.31
C SER A 119 10.54 10.87 9.25
N GLY A 120 10.08 10.80 7.99
CA GLY A 120 10.82 10.17 6.89
C GLY A 120 10.60 8.66 6.73
N ILE A 121 9.85 8.02 7.62
CA ILE A 121 9.58 6.56 7.59
C ILE A 121 8.97 6.14 6.24
N ALA A 122 7.97 6.86 5.72
CA ALA A 122 7.36 6.56 4.43
C ALA A 122 8.40 6.55 3.28
N THR A 123 9.31 7.53 3.26
CA THR A 123 10.39 7.59 2.28
C THR A 123 11.32 6.38 2.38
N THR A 124 11.66 5.98 3.59
CA THR A 124 12.51 4.80 3.83
C THR A 124 11.84 3.53 3.36
N LEU A 125 10.55 3.35 3.67
CA LEU A 125 9.75 2.20 3.21
C LEU A 125 9.64 2.15 1.68
N ILE A 126 9.35 3.28 1.02
CA ILE A 126 9.28 3.37 -0.44
C ILE A 126 10.61 2.93 -1.07
N ARG A 127 11.73 3.49 -0.63
CA ARG A 127 13.06 3.16 -1.15
C ARG A 127 13.41 1.68 -0.97
N ALA A 128 13.02 1.10 0.16
CA ALA A 128 13.21 -0.32 0.38
C ALA A 128 12.35 -1.16 -0.57
N GLY A 129 11.09 -0.79 -0.77
CA GLY A 129 10.23 -1.45 -1.75
C GLY A 129 10.78 -1.37 -3.17
N GLU A 130 11.37 -0.22 -3.55
CA GLU A 130 12.05 -0.05 -4.82
C GLU A 130 13.29 -0.95 -4.93
N SER A 131 14.05 -1.13 -3.85
CA SER A 131 15.21 -2.03 -3.86
C SER A 131 14.78 -3.47 -4.10
N ILE A 132 13.71 -3.94 -3.44
CA ILE A 132 13.15 -5.28 -3.67
C ILE A 132 12.66 -5.44 -5.11
N ALA A 133 11.97 -4.42 -5.66
CA ALA A 133 11.53 -4.46 -7.05
C ALA A 133 12.71 -4.58 -8.03
N LYS A 134 13.83 -3.88 -7.77
CA LYS A 134 15.08 -4.01 -8.56
C LYS A 134 15.69 -5.40 -8.44
N GLU A 135 15.76 -5.97 -7.24
CA GLU A 135 16.24 -7.34 -7.02
C GLU A 135 15.42 -8.37 -7.79
N TRP A 136 14.11 -8.13 -7.96
CA TRP A 136 13.23 -8.95 -8.79
C TRP A 136 13.33 -8.67 -10.28
N GLY A 137 14.20 -7.73 -10.71
CA GLY A 137 14.47 -7.40 -12.11
C GLY A 137 13.51 -6.38 -12.72
N PHE A 138 12.71 -5.68 -11.92
CA PHE A 138 11.84 -4.62 -12.40
C PHE A 138 12.58 -3.27 -12.43
N ASN A 139 12.29 -2.47 -13.45
CA ASN A 139 12.80 -1.11 -13.63
C ASN A 139 11.72 -0.04 -13.39
N LEU A 140 10.53 -0.47 -12.99
CA LEU A 140 9.36 0.36 -12.74
C LEU A 140 8.63 -0.14 -11.51
N THR A 141 8.19 0.78 -10.66
CA THR A 141 7.26 0.51 -9.58
C THR A 141 5.95 1.27 -9.81
N MET A 142 4.85 0.63 -9.46
CA MET A 142 3.49 1.14 -9.61
C MET A 142 2.80 1.14 -8.26
N LEU A 143 1.86 2.05 -8.08
CA LEU A 143 0.96 2.08 -6.93
C LEU A 143 -0.36 2.77 -7.28
N HIS A 144 -1.39 2.50 -6.48
CA HIS A 144 -2.60 3.31 -6.46
C HIS A 144 -2.68 4.12 -5.17
N VAL A 145 -3.17 5.33 -5.28
CA VAL A 145 -3.47 6.22 -4.16
C VAL A 145 -4.83 6.89 -4.37
N TYR A 146 -5.56 7.12 -3.31
CA TYR A 146 -6.78 7.93 -3.40
C TYR A 146 -6.43 9.41 -3.53
N GLU A 147 -7.11 10.11 -4.44
CA GLU A 147 -6.87 11.55 -4.72
C GLU A 147 -7.09 12.43 -3.48
N ASN A 148 -8.01 12.05 -2.60
CA ASN A 148 -8.27 12.75 -1.35
C ASN A 148 -7.20 12.48 -0.26
N ASN A 149 -6.35 11.47 -0.42
CA ASN A 149 -5.23 11.20 0.49
C ASN A 149 -4.02 12.08 0.12
N ARG A 150 -4.15 13.40 0.38
CA ARG A 150 -3.12 14.39 0.04
C ARG A 150 -1.76 14.06 0.67
N GLY A 151 -1.74 13.56 1.91
CA GLY A 151 -0.50 13.22 2.60
C GLY A 151 0.27 12.09 1.92
N ALA A 152 -0.42 11.05 1.43
CA ALA A 152 0.19 9.98 0.66
C ALA A 152 0.62 10.46 -0.73
N MET A 153 -0.23 11.23 -1.43
CA MET A 153 0.10 11.83 -2.73
C MET A 153 1.42 12.61 -2.67
N GLU A 154 1.52 13.58 -1.74
CA GLU A 154 2.74 14.36 -1.52
C GLU A 154 3.97 13.48 -1.18
N ALA A 155 3.78 12.41 -0.41
CA ALA A 155 4.87 11.50 -0.07
C ALA A 155 5.38 10.77 -1.32
N TYR A 156 4.48 10.28 -2.19
CA TYR A 156 4.86 9.62 -3.43
C TYR A 156 5.49 10.59 -4.43
N GLU A 157 4.93 11.77 -4.63
CA GLU A 157 5.49 12.80 -5.52
C GLU A 157 6.89 13.22 -5.08
N ARG A 158 7.13 13.47 -3.78
CA ARG A 158 8.46 13.76 -3.25
C ARG A 158 9.46 12.61 -3.44
N ASN A 159 8.99 11.39 -3.55
CA ASN A 159 9.81 10.22 -3.86
C ASN A 159 9.92 9.95 -5.36
N GLY A 160 9.43 10.85 -6.23
CA GLY A 160 9.62 10.79 -7.68
C GLY A 160 8.56 9.97 -8.43
N PHE A 161 7.45 9.61 -7.79
CA PHE A 161 6.31 9.05 -8.49
C PHE A 161 5.56 10.14 -9.24
N ALA A 162 5.13 9.82 -10.45
CA ALA A 162 4.28 10.67 -11.27
C ALA A 162 2.93 10.01 -11.52
N THR A 163 1.88 10.78 -11.64
CA THR A 163 0.56 10.29 -12.07
C THR A 163 0.69 9.74 -13.50
N LEU A 164 0.32 8.48 -13.66
CA LEU A 164 0.30 7.81 -14.95
C LEU A 164 -1.11 7.78 -15.55
N ASP A 165 -2.10 7.44 -14.72
CA ASP A 165 -3.48 7.34 -15.18
C ASP A 165 -4.45 7.72 -14.04
N ARG A 166 -5.65 8.18 -14.46
CA ARG A 166 -6.81 8.43 -13.60
C ARG A 166 -7.95 7.53 -14.08
N PRO A 167 -8.04 6.30 -13.55
CA PRO A 167 -9.05 5.36 -14.00
C PRO A 167 -10.46 5.93 -13.79
N TRP A 168 -11.39 5.43 -14.61
CA TRP A 168 -12.79 5.84 -14.54
C TRP A 168 -13.35 5.57 -13.13
N ARG A 169 -14.08 6.55 -12.60
CA ARG A 169 -14.76 6.42 -11.29
C ARG A 169 -15.86 5.37 -11.36
N THR A 170 -15.80 4.40 -10.47
CA THR A 170 -16.95 3.51 -10.27
C THR A 170 -18.09 4.27 -9.56
N PRO A 171 -19.36 3.82 -9.64
CA PRO A 171 -20.43 4.42 -8.86
C PRO A 171 -20.13 4.52 -7.36
N MET A 172 -19.40 3.55 -6.81
CA MET A 172 -18.99 3.55 -5.40
C MET A 172 -17.94 4.64 -5.12
N ASP A 173 -16.99 4.86 -6.03
CA ASP A 173 -15.99 5.93 -5.90
C ASP A 173 -16.65 7.31 -5.92
N VAL A 174 -17.71 7.46 -6.73
CA VAL A 174 -18.51 8.69 -6.76
C VAL A 174 -19.24 8.91 -5.43
N VAL A 175 -19.89 7.85 -4.90
CA VAL A 175 -20.62 7.93 -3.61
C VAL A 175 -19.67 8.25 -2.46
N LYS A 176 -18.49 7.64 -2.43
CA LYS A 176 -17.47 7.86 -1.40
C LYS A 176 -16.62 9.12 -1.64
N ASN A 177 -16.85 9.84 -2.73
CA ASN A 177 -16.00 10.95 -3.19
C ASN A 177 -14.50 10.57 -3.20
N GLN A 178 -14.20 9.36 -3.65
CA GLN A 178 -12.86 8.82 -3.75
C GLN A 178 -12.55 8.49 -5.21
N GLN A 179 -11.38 8.86 -5.67
CA GLN A 179 -10.84 8.44 -6.96
C GLN A 179 -9.46 7.84 -6.73
N LYS A 180 -9.25 6.64 -7.25
CA LYS A 180 -7.91 6.06 -7.28
C LYS A 180 -7.12 6.69 -8.43
N ILE A 181 -5.88 7.01 -8.16
CA ILE A 181 -4.91 7.49 -9.13
C ILE A 181 -3.81 6.45 -9.24
N LEU A 182 -3.49 6.07 -10.45
CA LEU A 182 -2.33 5.22 -10.73
C LEU A 182 -1.10 6.10 -10.84
N MET A 183 -0.09 5.81 -10.04
CA MET A 183 1.21 6.47 -10.08
C MET A 183 2.31 5.48 -10.40
N ALA A 184 3.35 5.96 -11.08
CA ALA A 184 4.49 5.16 -11.51
C ALA A 184 5.80 5.89 -11.25
N LYS A 185 6.87 5.11 -11.04
CA LYS A 185 8.25 5.61 -10.95
C LYS A 185 9.21 4.62 -11.59
N ARG A 186 10.10 5.12 -12.45
CA ARG A 186 11.28 4.35 -12.92
C ARG A 186 12.31 4.26 -11.77
N ILE A 187 12.86 3.08 -11.58
CA ILE A 187 13.78 2.78 -10.48
C ILE A 187 15.12 2.23 -10.97
#